data_ac168e8f843305adaf0dce2c34524f3f
#
_entry.id   ac168e8f843305adaf0dce2c34524f3f
#
_cell.length_a   1.000
_cell.length_b   1.000
_cell.length_c   1.000
_cell.angle_alpha   90.00
_cell.angle_beta   90.00
_cell.angle_gamma   90.00
#
_symmetry.space_group_name_H-M   'P 1'
#
loop_
_entity.id
_entity.type
_entity.pdbx_description
1 polymer ?
#
loop_
_entity_poly.entity_id
_entity_poly.type
_entity_poly.pdbx_seq_one_letter_code
_entity_poly.pdbx_strand_id
1 'polypeptide(L)'
;PCMKNVVYIGQEKHRGMYNTAELILLGKNIDDEKLTDAKKKVSCHDVVNMQYTSGTTGFPKGVMLTHYNITNDGFFTGENMKFTPEDKLCVCVPLFHCFGVVLATMNCLTHGSTQVMVEKFDPLVVLASIHKERCTALYGVPTMFIAELNHPMFDMFDMSSLRVGIMAGALCPIELMRQVEEKMYMKVTSVYGLT
;
A
#
# COMPACT_ATOMS: atom_id res chain seq x y z
N PRO A 1 -27.07 -11.39 11.62
CA PRO A 1 -26.81 -9.95 11.60
C PRO A 1 -25.95 -9.63 12.79
N CYS A 2 -24.66 -9.39 12.53
CA CYS A 2 -23.71 -9.52 13.61
C CYS A 2 -22.85 -8.28 13.81
N MET A 3 -23.26 -7.16 13.22
CA MET A 3 -22.60 -5.88 13.47
C MET A 3 -23.04 -5.38 14.85
N LYS A 4 -22.08 -5.36 15.80
CA LYS A 4 -22.34 -4.94 17.18
C LYS A 4 -21.98 -3.47 17.40
N ASN A 5 -20.92 -3.00 16.72
CA ASN A 5 -20.40 -1.66 16.89
C ASN A 5 -20.05 -1.07 15.52
N VAL A 6 -20.28 0.22 15.37
CA VAL A 6 -19.87 0.99 14.20
C VAL A 6 -18.93 2.10 14.68
N VAL A 7 -17.80 2.26 14.02
CA VAL A 7 -16.82 3.32 14.31
C VAL A 7 -16.77 4.27 13.12
N TYR A 8 -16.99 5.54 13.38
CA TYR A 8 -16.78 6.62 12.42
C TYR A 8 -15.37 7.17 12.55
N ILE A 9 -14.63 7.13 11.46
CA ILE A 9 -13.27 7.69 11.40
C ILE A 9 -13.38 9.20 11.22
N GLY A 10 -13.34 9.94 12.33
CA GLY A 10 -13.49 11.37 12.38
C GLY A 10 -13.77 11.84 13.80
N GLN A 11 -13.94 13.16 13.98
CA GLN A 11 -14.22 13.76 15.29
C GLN A 11 -15.71 13.96 15.56
N GLU A 12 -16.54 13.98 14.51
CA GLU A 12 -17.97 14.19 14.64
C GLU A 12 -18.65 13.05 15.37
N LYS A 13 -19.72 13.39 16.11
CA LYS A 13 -20.54 12.40 16.81
C LYS A 13 -21.77 12.02 15.99
N HIS A 14 -21.84 10.77 15.59
CA HIS A 14 -23.02 10.20 14.93
C HIS A 14 -23.78 9.28 15.87
N ARG A 15 -25.12 9.34 15.81
CA ARG A 15 -25.99 8.51 16.65
C ARG A 15 -25.74 7.02 16.38
N GLY A 16 -25.48 6.26 17.46
CA GLY A 16 -25.24 4.81 17.38
C GLY A 16 -23.86 4.41 16.89
N MET A 17 -22.93 5.37 16.73
CA MET A 17 -21.56 5.11 16.34
C MET A 17 -20.59 5.63 17.40
N TYR A 18 -19.44 5.00 17.49
CA TYR A 18 -18.27 5.57 18.17
C TYR A 18 -17.47 6.43 17.19
N ASN A 19 -16.92 7.53 17.64
CA ASN A 19 -15.91 8.24 16.88
C ASN A 19 -14.49 7.82 17.29
N THR A 20 -13.47 8.28 16.57
CA THR A 20 -12.09 7.90 16.83
C THR A 20 -11.63 8.27 18.25
N ALA A 21 -12.02 9.45 18.74
CA ALA A 21 -11.65 9.92 20.09
C ALA A 21 -12.25 9.04 21.19
N GLU A 22 -13.53 8.69 21.05
CA GLU A 22 -14.20 7.79 22.00
C GLU A 22 -13.57 6.39 22.02
N LEU A 23 -13.19 5.87 20.84
CA LEU A 23 -12.52 4.57 20.73
C LEU A 23 -11.16 4.58 21.45
N ILE A 24 -10.39 5.64 21.28
CA ILE A 24 -9.11 5.82 21.98
C ILE A 24 -9.31 5.88 23.50
N LEU A 25 -10.33 6.61 23.97
CA LEU A 25 -10.64 6.69 25.40
C LEU A 25 -11.06 5.34 25.98
N LEU A 26 -11.89 4.59 25.26
CA LEU A 26 -12.28 3.24 25.67
C LEU A 26 -11.05 2.31 25.72
N GLY A 27 -10.13 2.44 24.76
CA GLY A 27 -8.89 1.65 24.73
C GLY A 27 -7.99 1.86 25.93
N LYS A 28 -7.97 3.07 26.53
CA LYS A 28 -7.17 3.34 27.74
C LYS A 28 -7.59 2.55 28.97
N ASN A 29 -8.85 2.03 28.98
CA ASN A 29 -9.41 1.23 30.07
C ASN A 29 -9.26 -0.27 29.80
N ILE A 30 -8.58 -0.66 28.74
CA ILE A 30 -8.32 -2.08 28.42
C ILE A 30 -7.01 -2.50 29.05
N ASP A 31 -7.04 -3.55 29.83
CA ASP A 31 -5.88 -4.20 30.43
C ASP A 31 -4.94 -4.75 29.35
N ASP A 32 -3.64 -4.51 29.47
CA ASP A 32 -2.61 -5.05 28.55
C ASP A 32 -2.65 -6.59 28.52
N GLU A 33 -3.05 -7.23 29.63
CA GLU A 33 -3.24 -8.68 29.70
C GLU A 33 -4.34 -9.16 28.75
N LYS A 34 -5.48 -8.44 28.69
CA LYS A 34 -6.58 -8.76 27.76
C LYS A 34 -6.14 -8.63 26.30
N LEU A 35 -5.34 -7.62 25.99
CA LEU A 35 -4.77 -7.46 24.63
C LEU A 35 -3.81 -8.61 24.30
N THR A 36 -2.96 -8.97 25.26
CA THR A 36 -2.01 -10.07 25.11
C THR A 36 -2.72 -11.40 24.89
N ASP A 37 -3.78 -11.67 25.64
CA ASP A 37 -4.58 -12.89 25.48
C ASP A 37 -5.38 -12.93 24.18
N ALA A 38 -5.85 -11.78 23.71
CA ALA A 38 -6.47 -11.69 22.39
C ALA A 38 -5.44 -12.01 21.27
N LYS A 39 -4.23 -11.47 21.38
CA LYS A 39 -3.13 -11.76 20.41
C LYS A 39 -2.75 -13.24 20.37
N LYS A 40 -2.71 -13.94 21.53
CA LYS A 40 -2.40 -15.38 21.60
C LYS A 40 -3.42 -16.26 20.89
N LYS A 41 -4.65 -15.78 20.70
CA LYS A 41 -5.73 -16.52 20.03
C LYS A 41 -5.68 -16.42 18.52
N VAL A 42 -4.90 -15.50 17.98
CA VAL A 42 -4.78 -15.29 16.53
C VAL A 42 -3.76 -16.25 15.96
N SER A 43 -4.18 -17.03 14.96
CA SER A 43 -3.29 -17.90 14.17
C SER A 43 -2.80 -17.17 12.91
N CYS A 44 -1.59 -17.46 12.48
CA CYS A 44 -1.10 -16.98 11.19
C CYS A 44 -1.94 -17.49 10.00
N HIS A 45 -2.70 -18.55 10.19
CA HIS A 45 -3.62 -19.11 9.19
C HIS A 45 -5.05 -18.54 9.28
N ASP A 46 -5.33 -17.66 10.24
CA ASP A 46 -6.61 -16.96 10.27
C ASP A 46 -6.74 -15.99 9.09
N VAL A 47 -7.94 -15.90 8.53
CA VAL A 47 -8.26 -14.93 7.47
C VAL A 47 -8.28 -13.53 8.07
N VAL A 48 -7.42 -12.65 7.55
CA VAL A 48 -7.28 -11.27 8.02
C VAL A 48 -7.77 -10.24 7.01
N ASN A 49 -7.81 -10.63 5.73
CA ASN A 49 -8.23 -9.74 4.66
C ASN A 49 -9.11 -10.50 3.67
N MET A 50 -10.13 -9.83 3.16
CA MET A 50 -10.98 -10.37 2.10
C MET A 50 -11.08 -9.34 0.99
N GLN A 51 -10.59 -9.70 -0.19
CA GLN A 51 -10.63 -8.83 -1.36
C GLN A 51 -11.52 -9.42 -2.45
N TYR A 52 -12.40 -8.58 -2.97
CA TYR A 52 -13.28 -8.96 -4.07
C TYR A 52 -12.62 -8.69 -5.41
N THR A 53 -12.59 -9.70 -6.27
CA THR A 53 -12.14 -9.57 -7.66
C THR A 53 -13.35 -9.47 -8.58
N SER A 54 -13.19 -8.73 -9.68
CA SER A 54 -14.27 -8.54 -10.66
C SER A 54 -14.73 -9.82 -11.38
N GLY A 55 -13.97 -10.91 -11.28
CA GLY A 55 -14.28 -12.24 -11.86
C GLY A 55 -14.65 -12.18 -13.35
N THR A 56 -13.99 -12.95 -14.19
CA THR A 56 -14.31 -13.04 -15.63
C THR A 56 -15.64 -13.77 -15.90
N THR A 57 -16.27 -14.36 -14.88
CA THR A 57 -17.42 -15.28 -15.01
C THR A 57 -18.70 -14.79 -14.34
N GLY A 58 -18.84 -13.48 -14.06
CA GLY A 58 -20.11 -12.83 -13.67
C GLY A 58 -20.15 -12.35 -12.23
N PHE A 59 -20.02 -13.18 -11.20
CA PHE A 59 -20.07 -12.72 -9.81
C PHE A 59 -18.68 -12.43 -9.24
N PRO A 60 -18.52 -11.32 -8.47
CA PRO A 60 -17.28 -11.05 -7.75
C PRO A 60 -16.91 -12.20 -6.81
N LYS A 61 -15.63 -12.57 -6.79
CA LYS A 61 -15.11 -13.60 -5.89
C LYS A 61 -14.44 -12.95 -4.70
N GLY A 62 -14.84 -13.31 -3.49
CA GLY A 62 -14.17 -12.90 -2.25
C GLY A 62 -12.95 -13.77 -1.98
N VAL A 63 -11.77 -13.26 -2.23
CA VAL A 63 -10.50 -13.94 -1.96
C VAL A 63 -10.15 -13.77 -0.49
N MET A 64 -10.07 -14.87 0.25
CA MET A 64 -9.71 -14.89 1.66
C MET A 64 -8.20 -14.99 1.82
N LEU A 65 -7.59 -13.94 2.36
CA LEU A 65 -6.15 -13.87 2.58
C LEU A 65 -5.85 -14.02 4.08
N THR A 66 -4.93 -14.91 4.41
CA THR A 66 -4.49 -15.14 5.80
C THR A 66 -3.35 -14.18 6.17
N HIS A 67 -3.08 -14.04 7.47
CA HIS A 67 -1.87 -13.36 7.94
C HIS A 67 -0.61 -13.93 7.27
N TYR A 68 -0.54 -15.28 7.15
CA TYR A 68 0.58 -15.95 6.52
C TYR A 68 0.77 -15.51 5.05
N ASN A 69 -0.29 -15.46 4.26
CA ASN A 69 -0.22 -15.04 2.85
C ASN A 69 0.33 -13.63 2.73
N ILE A 70 -0.34 -12.64 3.34
CA ILE A 70 -0.02 -11.23 3.13
C ILE A 70 1.35 -10.85 3.72
N THR A 71 1.74 -11.45 4.85
CA THR A 71 3.02 -11.15 5.49
C THR A 71 4.18 -11.70 4.67
N ASN A 72 4.09 -12.95 4.21
CA ASN A 72 5.15 -13.55 3.40
C ASN A 72 5.28 -12.90 2.03
N ASP A 73 4.15 -12.58 1.36
CA ASP A 73 4.18 -11.93 0.06
C ASP A 73 4.82 -10.53 0.17
N GLY A 74 4.45 -9.74 1.19
CA GLY A 74 5.10 -8.46 1.47
C GLY A 74 6.58 -8.61 1.81
N PHE A 75 6.95 -9.61 2.62
CA PHE A 75 8.34 -9.89 2.97
C PHE A 75 9.18 -10.25 1.73
N PHE A 76 8.76 -11.24 0.95
CA PHE A 76 9.52 -11.63 -0.24
C PHE A 76 9.56 -10.55 -1.31
N THR A 77 8.54 -9.71 -1.40
CA THR A 77 8.58 -8.52 -2.26
C THR A 77 9.71 -7.59 -1.84
N GLY A 78 9.82 -7.28 -0.56
CA GLY A 78 10.87 -6.40 -0.04
C GLY A 78 12.26 -7.01 -0.17
N GLU A 79 12.43 -8.31 0.12
CA GLU A 79 13.70 -9.02 -0.10
C GLU A 79 14.15 -8.92 -1.58
N ASN A 80 13.26 -9.20 -2.54
CA ASN A 80 13.58 -9.11 -3.97
C ASN A 80 13.91 -7.68 -4.41
N MET A 81 13.22 -6.69 -3.84
CA MET A 81 13.46 -5.27 -4.10
C MET A 81 14.59 -4.69 -3.24
N LYS A 82 15.20 -5.51 -2.36
CA LYS A 82 16.28 -5.15 -1.44
C LYS A 82 15.92 -3.93 -0.58
N PHE A 83 14.74 -3.99 0.04
CA PHE A 83 14.30 -2.96 0.96
C PHE A 83 15.07 -3.01 2.27
N THR A 84 15.31 -1.83 2.83
CA THR A 84 15.99 -1.62 4.11
C THR A 84 15.21 -0.59 4.94
N PRO A 85 15.50 -0.40 6.23
CA PRO A 85 14.86 0.64 7.03
C PRO A 85 15.07 2.07 6.53
N GLU A 86 16.11 2.30 5.71
CA GLU A 86 16.40 3.61 5.10
C GLU A 86 15.51 3.93 3.91
N ASP A 87 14.80 2.92 3.38
CA ASP A 87 13.95 3.12 2.22
C ASP A 87 12.65 3.86 2.55
N LYS A 88 12.23 4.66 1.58
CA LYS A 88 10.95 5.39 1.61
C LYS A 88 10.15 5.08 0.35
N LEU A 89 9.04 4.38 0.51
CA LEU A 89 8.15 4.03 -0.58
C LEU A 89 7.05 5.07 -0.73
N CYS A 90 6.97 5.72 -1.91
CA CYS A 90 5.81 6.52 -2.28
C CYS A 90 4.63 5.60 -2.61
N VAL A 91 3.59 5.63 -1.80
CA VAL A 91 2.41 4.78 -1.93
C VAL A 91 1.27 5.58 -2.52
N CYS A 92 1.07 5.47 -3.83
CA CYS A 92 -0.01 6.11 -4.59
C CYS A 92 -1.04 5.10 -5.13
N VAL A 93 -0.80 3.80 -4.92
CA VAL A 93 -1.71 2.71 -5.28
C VAL A 93 -2.75 2.48 -4.19
N PRO A 94 -4.00 2.06 -4.54
CA PRO A 94 -5.08 1.93 -3.57
C PRO A 94 -4.82 0.87 -2.50
N LEU A 95 -5.05 1.20 -1.22
CA LEU A 95 -4.90 0.27 -0.10
C LEU A 95 -6.01 -0.79 -0.01
N PHE A 96 -7.13 -0.61 -0.70
CA PHE A 96 -8.18 -1.63 -0.80
C PHE A 96 -7.85 -2.73 -1.83
N HIS A 97 -6.70 -2.64 -2.50
CA HIS A 97 -6.17 -3.63 -3.43
C HIS A 97 -4.86 -4.22 -2.89
N CYS A 98 -4.59 -5.50 -3.18
CA CYS A 98 -3.37 -6.19 -2.72
C CYS A 98 -2.08 -5.46 -3.12
N PHE A 99 -2.06 -4.76 -4.25
CA PHE A 99 -0.90 -3.96 -4.65
C PHE A 99 -0.54 -2.90 -3.59
N GLY A 100 -1.53 -2.24 -3.00
CA GLY A 100 -1.30 -1.25 -1.94
C GLY A 100 -1.13 -1.87 -0.56
N VAL A 101 -2.05 -2.76 -0.14
CA VAL A 101 -2.01 -3.30 1.23
C VAL A 101 -0.94 -4.37 1.41
N VAL A 102 -0.67 -5.21 0.41
CA VAL A 102 0.31 -6.30 0.53
C VAL A 102 1.67 -5.87 -0.01
N LEU A 103 1.77 -5.59 -1.32
CA LEU A 103 3.08 -5.31 -1.93
C LEU A 103 3.71 -4.00 -1.43
N ALA A 104 2.92 -2.98 -1.08
CA ALA A 104 3.47 -1.75 -0.53
C ALA A 104 3.48 -1.76 1.01
N THR A 105 2.33 -1.90 1.68
CA THR A 105 2.25 -1.72 3.14
C THR A 105 2.96 -2.84 3.89
N MET A 106 2.68 -4.11 3.57
CA MET A 106 3.33 -5.24 4.28
C MET A 106 4.82 -5.31 3.99
N ASN A 107 5.26 -4.97 2.76
CA ASN A 107 6.68 -4.82 2.46
C ASN A 107 7.35 -3.81 3.41
N CYS A 108 6.80 -2.59 3.51
CA CYS A 108 7.37 -1.58 4.40
C CYS A 108 7.38 -2.02 5.87
N LEU A 109 6.30 -2.66 6.34
CA LEU A 109 6.22 -3.15 7.72
C LEU A 109 7.27 -4.25 8.02
N THR A 110 7.45 -5.18 7.10
CA THR A 110 8.41 -6.30 7.29
C THR A 110 9.86 -5.87 7.22
N HIS A 111 10.16 -4.75 6.55
CA HIS A 111 11.53 -4.23 6.39
C HIS A 111 11.81 -2.98 7.22
N GLY A 112 10.83 -2.51 8.02
CA GLY A 112 10.98 -1.30 8.84
C GLY A 112 11.14 -0.02 8.02
N SER A 113 10.74 -0.03 6.74
CA SER A 113 10.86 1.11 5.83
C SER A 113 9.69 2.09 5.96
N THR A 114 9.88 3.30 5.47
CA THR A 114 8.90 4.37 5.58
C THR A 114 7.89 4.34 4.42
N GLN A 115 6.62 4.58 4.72
CA GLN A 115 5.58 4.83 3.73
C GLN A 115 5.32 6.33 3.62
N VAL A 116 5.41 6.86 2.41
CA VAL A 116 4.97 8.22 2.06
C VAL A 116 3.62 8.09 1.34
N MET A 117 2.55 8.34 2.09
CA MET A 117 1.18 8.08 1.63
C MET A 117 0.65 9.24 0.79
N VAL A 118 0.16 8.92 -0.41
CA VAL A 118 -0.60 9.83 -1.27
C VAL A 118 -2.08 9.42 -1.21
N GLU A 119 -2.92 10.29 -0.66
CA GLU A 119 -4.34 9.98 -0.40
C GLU A 119 -5.11 9.55 -1.67
N LYS A 120 -4.86 10.27 -2.76
CA LYS A 120 -5.43 9.98 -4.07
C LYS A 120 -4.37 10.22 -5.13
N PHE A 121 -4.27 9.31 -6.10
CA PHE A 121 -3.33 9.48 -7.20
C PHE A 121 -3.57 10.80 -7.93
N ASP A 122 -2.54 11.62 -7.94
CA ASP A 122 -2.37 12.82 -8.74
C ASP A 122 -0.89 12.88 -9.12
N PRO A 123 -0.53 12.96 -10.42
CA PRO A 123 0.86 12.89 -10.83
C PRO A 123 1.71 14.01 -10.24
N LEU A 124 1.16 15.22 -10.10
CA LEU A 124 1.87 16.34 -9.48
C LEU A 124 2.17 16.07 -8.02
N VAL A 125 1.19 15.55 -7.26
CA VAL A 125 1.35 15.23 -5.84
C VAL A 125 2.37 14.11 -5.65
N VAL A 126 2.37 13.09 -6.51
CA VAL A 126 3.35 12.00 -6.48
C VAL A 126 4.77 12.54 -6.73
N LEU A 127 4.98 13.31 -7.81
CA LEU A 127 6.27 13.91 -8.14
C LEU A 127 6.79 14.83 -7.02
N ALA A 128 5.91 15.67 -6.46
CA ALA A 128 6.23 16.54 -5.34
C ALA A 128 6.59 15.76 -4.07
N SER A 129 5.87 14.66 -3.79
CA SER A 129 6.13 13.80 -2.63
C SER A 129 7.48 13.10 -2.75
N ILE A 130 7.81 12.57 -3.93
CA ILE A 130 9.11 11.95 -4.19
C ILE A 130 10.24 12.94 -3.98
N HIS A 131 10.13 14.12 -4.58
CA HIS A 131 11.12 15.18 -4.45
C HIS A 131 11.31 15.63 -3.00
N LYS A 132 10.21 15.97 -2.32
CA LYS A 132 10.23 16.54 -0.97
C LYS A 132 10.70 15.54 0.08
N GLU A 133 10.15 14.33 0.06
CA GLU A 133 10.43 13.32 1.07
C GLU A 133 11.64 12.45 0.72
N ARG A 134 12.25 12.67 -0.47
CA ARG A 134 13.37 11.86 -0.97
C ARG A 134 13.02 10.37 -1.00
N CYS A 135 11.88 10.04 -1.63
CA CYS A 135 11.46 8.65 -1.77
C CYS A 135 12.47 7.85 -2.57
N THR A 136 12.72 6.62 -2.14
CA THR A 136 13.68 5.70 -2.79
C THR A 136 12.99 4.66 -3.67
N ALA A 137 11.67 4.53 -3.52
CA ALA A 137 10.87 3.58 -4.28
C ALA A 137 9.50 4.16 -4.67
N LEU A 138 8.98 3.68 -5.82
CA LEU A 138 7.66 4.03 -6.34
C LEU A 138 7.00 2.79 -6.95
N TYR A 139 5.73 2.54 -6.59
CA TYR A 139 4.90 1.48 -7.17
C TYR A 139 3.72 2.09 -7.91
N GLY A 140 3.44 1.59 -9.11
CA GLY A 140 2.33 2.12 -9.91
C GLY A 140 1.89 1.19 -11.04
N VAL A 141 0.77 1.55 -11.65
CA VAL A 141 0.34 0.94 -12.92
C VAL A 141 0.90 1.74 -14.10
N PRO A 142 1.00 1.15 -15.30
CA PRO A 142 1.60 1.85 -16.46
C PRO A 142 1.02 3.24 -16.73
N THR A 143 -0.30 3.41 -16.59
CA THR A 143 -0.96 4.70 -16.80
C THR A 143 -0.56 5.79 -15.80
N MET A 144 -0.19 5.40 -14.56
CA MET A 144 0.34 6.34 -13.57
C MET A 144 1.70 6.87 -14.00
N PHE A 145 2.63 5.98 -14.37
CA PHE A 145 3.95 6.39 -14.88
C PHE A 145 3.86 7.25 -16.15
N ILE A 146 2.93 6.93 -17.07
CA ILE A 146 2.70 7.77 -18.24
C ILE A 146 2.25 9.18 -17.83
N ALA A 147 1.35 9.29 -16.86
CA ALA A 147 0.86 10.58 -16.40
C ALA A 147 1.95 11.40 -15.69
N GLU A 148 2.80 10.74 -14.91
CA GLU A 148 3.94 11.35 -14.22
C GLU A 148 4.99 11.86 -15.23
N LEU A 149 5.45 10.99 -16.16
CA LEU A 149 6.47 11.33 -17.16
C LEU A 149 6.02 12.43 -18.15
N ASN A 150 4.74 12.52 -18.46
CA ASN A 150 4.19 13.55 -19.34
C ASN A 150 3.66 14.78 -18.60
N HIS A 151 3.85 14.86 -17.29
CA HIS A 151 3.38 16.02 -16.54
C HIS A 151 4.21 17.25 -16.91
N PRO A 152 3.59 18.41 -17.23
CA PRO A 152 4.32 19.62 -17.68
C PRO A 152 5.40 20.12 -16.71
N MET A 153 5.24 19.81 -15.42
CA MET A 153 6.18 20.19 -14.38
C MET A 153 7.16 19.07 -14.00
N PHE A 154 7.24 17.98 -14.74
CA PHE A 154 8.10 16.84 -14.41
C PHE A 154 9.55 17.26 -14.12
N ASP A 155 10.12 18.06 -15.01
CA ASP A 155 11.52 18.52 -14.90
C ASP A 155 11.81 19.47 -13.74
N MET A 156 10.76 19.91 -13.02
CA MET A 156 10.91 20.73 -11.80
C MET A 156 11.21 19.88 -10.55
N PHE A 157 11.06 18.57 -10.62
CA PHE A 157 11.20 17.68 -9.49
C PHE A 157 12.46 16.81 -9.63
N ASP A 158 13.19 16.66 -8.54
CA ASP A 158 14.37 15.81 -8.48
C ASP A 158 13.94 14.37 -8.15
N MET A 159 14.10 13.47 -9.12
CA MET A 159 13.79 12.04 -9.01
C MET A 159 15.03 11.20 -8.63
N SER A 160 16.19 11.80 -8.43
CA SER A 160 17.47 11.11 -8.24
C SER A 160 17.56 10.26 -6.96
N SER A 161 16.61 10.41 -6.03
CA SER A 161 16.53 9.57 -4.85
C SER A 161 15.92 8.19 -5.12
N LEU A 162 15.15 8.05 -6.20
CA LEU A 162 14.54 6.79 -6.57
C LEU A 162 15.63 5.78 -6.98
N ARG A 163 15.47 4.52 -6.57
CA ARG A 163 16.36 3.42 -6.94
C ARG A 163 15.64 2.22 -7.51
N VAL A 164 14.37 2.01 -7.09
CA VAL A 164 13.63 0.79 -7.42
C VAL A 164 12.13 1.05 -7.49
N GLY A 165 11.43 0.29 -8.32
CA GLY A 165 9.98 0.38 -8.41
C GLY A 165 9.31 -0.85 -8.99
N ILE A 166 8.00 -0.93 -8.82
CA ILE A 166 7.15 -1.97 -9.41
C ILE A 166 6.16 -1.34 -10.37
N MET A 167 6.10 -1.89 -11.58
CA MET A 167 5.06 -1.60 -12.56
C MET A 167 4.22 -2.86 -12.76
N ALA A 168 2.94 -2.80 -12.43
CA ALA A 168 2.05 -3.97 -12.48
C ALA A 168 0.58 -3.58 -12.76
N GLY A 169 -0.31 -4.58 -12.79
CA GLY A 169 -1.74 -4.37 -12.94
C GLY A 169 -2.24 -4.25 -14.38
N ALA A 170 -1.34 -4.16 -15.34
CA ALA A 170 -1.61 -4.18 -16.78
C ALA A 170 -0.36 -4.66 -17.53
N LEU A 171 -0.46 -4.78 -18.86
CA LEU A 171 0.72 -5.00 -19.71
C LEU A 171 1.70 -3.83 -19.52
N CYS A 172 2.94 -4.14 -19.15
CA CYS A 172 3.99 -3.16 -18.95
C CYS A 172 4.81 -2.98 -20.23
N PRO A 173 4.62 -1.89 -21.01
CA PRO A 173 5.36 -1.70 -22.24
C PRO A 173 6.86 -1.49 -21.96
N ILE A 174 7.72 -2.20 -22.69
CA ILE A 174 9.18 -2.13 -22.50
C ILE A 174 9.68 -0.70 -22.67
N GLU A 175 9.15 0.03 -23.64
CA GLU A 175 9.53 1.41 -23.90
C GLU A 175 9.19 2.34 -22.73
N LEU A 176 8.03 2.13 -22.09
CA LEU A 176 7.67 2.90 -20.89
C LEU A 176 8.63 2.57 -19.72
N MET A 177 8.98 1.30 -19.55
CA MET A 177 9.93 0.90 -18.50
C MET A 177 11.30 1.56 -18.71
N ARG A 178 11.80 1.63 -19.95
CA ARG A 178 13.05 2.35 -20.28
C ARG A 178 12.95 3.84 -19.94
N GLN A 179 11.85 4.50 -20.32
CA GLN A 179 11.67 5.92 -19.99
C GLN A 179 11.63 6.17 -18.48
N VAL A 180 11.01 5.27 -17.70
CA VAL A 180 11.03 5.34 -16.24
C VAL A 180 12.47 5.19 -15.72
N GLU A 181 13.22 4.21 -16.20
CA GLU A 181 14.61 4.00 -15.78
C GLU A 181 15.51 5.19 -16.14
N GLU A 182 15.36 5.75 -17.33
CA GLU A 182 16.16 6.87 -17.81
C GLU A 182 15.83 8.20 -17.13
N LYS A 183 14.53 8.50 -16.96
CA LYS A 183 14.09 9.82 -16.47
C LYS A 183 13.86 9.87 -14.97
N MET A 184 13.46 8.74 -14.35
CA MET A 184 13.21 8.66 -12.93
C MET A 184 14.35 7.98 -12.15
N TYR A 185 15.42 7.55 -12.83
CA TYR A 185 16.65 6.96 -12.26
C TYR A 185 16.42 5.70 -11.42
N MET A 186 15.31 5.00 -11.60
CA MET A 186 15.00 3.80 -10.82
C MET A 186 14.94 2.57 -11.72
N LYS A 187 15.40 1.43 -11.19
CA LYS A 187 15.15 0.13 -11.79
C LYS A 187 13.69 -0.25 -11.57
N VAL A 188 12.98 -0.52 -12.65
CA VAL A 188 11.58 -0.91 -12.59
C VAL A 188 11.41 -2.40 -12.91
N THR A 189 10.67 -3.10 -12.06
CA THR A 189 10.35 -4.52 -12.24
C THR A 189 8.90 -4.66 -12.64
N SER A 190 8.64 -5.43 -13.70
CA SER A 190 7.28 -5.84 -14.03
C SER A 190 6.87 -7.03 -13.17
N VAL A 191 5.69 -6.93 -12.55
CA VAL A 191 5.14 -7.99 -11.69
C VAL A 191 3.77 -8.42 -12.20
N TYR A 192 3.56 -9.72 -12.28
CA TYR A 192 2.26 -10.34 -12.52
C TYR A 192 1.75 -10.97 -11.23
N GLY A 193 0.48 -10.75 -10.93
CA GLY A 193 -0.18 -11.36 -9.79
C GLY A 193 -1.70 -11.35 -9.90
N LEU A 194 -2.32 -12.26 -9.16
CA LEU A 194 -3.75 -12.32 -8.91
C LEU A 194 -3.96 -12.24 -7.39
N THR A 195 -5.09 -11.68 -7.01
CA THR A 195 -5.45 -11.62 -5.58
C THR A 195 -5.69 -12.98 -4.98
#